data_a09fdda992fceef60c977e388fa015af
#
_entry.id   a09fdda992fceef60c977e388fa015af
#
_cell.length_a   1.000
_cell.length_b   1.000
_cell.length_c   1.000
_cell.angle_alpha   90.00
_cell.angle_beta   90.00
_cell.angle_gamma   90.00
#
_symmetry.space_group_name_H-M   'P 1'
#
loop_
_entity.id
_entity.type
_entity.pdbx_description
1 polymer ?
#
loop_
_entity_poly.entity_id
_entity_poly.type
_entity_poly.pdbx_seq_one_letter_code
_entity_poly.pdbx_strand_id
1 'polypeptide(L)'
;MVSLTPTSLFIRRLSHFAIFLIIAVAAVCAGCSDDNQDGREGESLRRALGVQRLRNLADGREVSGQIAVIVDSMRQARHDIYYFSAVNVLIDQLFTEGKFAMADSLASEMIHEAAQERDSVAQAIAHRIRGQMFYKLSRQQKAYDEFRQGRSLLPDSTTDLQVFSNTASIEEWIWICAHALNDTAGMNRYGAMYAESVARMMVTGWRDSTAHFPVTALAFEASRSLSEGDPVTARHKLTLASGMIDKKYPANAYEHFYEVRSRLNAATGNIDEAVADIDTLIAAYRSFPWFLRIALRDKANLLAGADRNEEAVAIMSRLIMLNDSLNSEQTDRQLSDLTTLYRSELDREHRNSERLKTISLIVIIALLTVMLVISFINVRRQRRKNIILIERMRDFDKQRVACRDDKQPSTPGSVMELLDRKMLTDRHFTNPALGRKELAAMVGLTPDELGAMIKAERGQTVVGYINACRAEEARRILEAAPDTAIATIAADLGFGTPRTMQRVFHMHFGMSPTQFKELSKESRNR
;
A
#
# COMPACT_ATOMS: atom_id res chain seq x y z
N MET A 1 -1.32 27.39 55.81
CA MET A 1 -0.16 26.71 55.23
C MET A 1 -0.62 25.38 54.72
N VAL A 2 -1.00 25.32 53.47
CA VAL A 2 -1.41 24.04 52.78
C VAL A 2 -0.12 23.47 52.22
N SER A 3 0.31 22.36 52.79
CA SER A 3 1.46 21.57 52.31
C SER A 3 1.15 21.04 50.91
N LEU A 4 1.78 21.61 49.90
CA LEU A 4 1.78 21.09 48.54
C LEU A 4 2.36 19.69 48.56
N THR A 5 1.55 18.71 48.20
CA THR A 5 1.97 17.30 48.09
C THR A 5 3.04 17.13 47.01
N PRO A 6 4.00 16.20 47.16
CA PRO A 6 5.10 15.98 46.20
C PRO A 6 4.64 15.66 44.78
N THR A 7 3.41 15.16 44.62
CA THR A 7 2.77 14.83 43.34
C THR A 7 2.52 16.04 42.43
N SER A 8 2.19 17.21 43.00
CA SER A 8 1.94 18.43 42.21
C SER A 8 3.23 19.02 41.62
N LEU A 9 4.37 18.80 42.27
CA LEU A 9 5.67 19.27 41.81
C LEU A 9 6.25 18.45 40.64
N PHE A 10 5.83 17.23 40.48
CA PHE A 10 6.42 16.30 39.51
C PHE A 10 5.64 16.25 38.19
N ILE A 11 4.32 16.34 38.22
CA ILE A 11 3.50 16.64 37.01
C ILE A 11 3.97 17.96 36.39
N ARG A 12 4.39 18.94 37.18
CA ARG A 12 5.07 20.16 36.73
C ARG A 12 6.37 19.89 35.95
N ARG A 13 7.09 18.78 36.16
CA ARG A 13 8.45 18.59 35.62
C ARG A 13 8.52 17.80 34.33
N LEU A 14 7.60 16.85 34.06
CA LEU A 14 7.39 16.30 32.70
C LEU A 14 6.83 17.37 31.76
N SER A 15 6.04 18.32 32.30
CA SER A 15 5.59 19.50 31.60
C SER A 15 6.71 20.51 31.34
N HIS A 16 7.79 20.50 32.14
CA HIS A 16 8.94 21.35 31.87
C HIS A 16 9.69 20.92 30.61
N PHE A 17 9.63 19.65 30.20
CA PHE A 17 10.19 19.20 28.93
C PHE A 17 9.44 19.77 27.73
N ALA A 18 8.09 19.78 27.78
CA ALA A 18 7.27 20.47 26.78
C ALA A 18 7.40 22.00 26.87
N ILE A 19 7.52 22.57 28.08
CA ILE A 19 7.75 24.00 28.30
C ILE A 19 9.15 24.42 27.84
N PHE A 20 10.17 23.58 28.05
CA PHE A 20 11.53 23.89 27.59
C PHE A 20 11.61 23.88 26.06
N LEU A 21 10.88 22.95 25.40
CA LEU A 21 10.73 22.94 23.95
C LEU A 21 10.06 24.23 23.44
N ILE A 22 9.00 24.67 24.10
CA ILE A 22 8.26 25.89 23.75
C ILE A 22 9.09 27.16 24.06
N ILE A 23 9.82 27.20 25.18
CA ILE A 23 10.66 28.34 25.56
C ILE A 23 11.94 28.40 24.71
N ALA A 24 12.56 27.27 24.37
CA ALA A 24 13.73 27.24 23.50
C ALA A 24 13.39 27.70 22.07
N VAL A 25 12.21 27.35 21.56
CA VAL A 25 11.70 27.83 20.26
C VAL A 25 11.38 29.34 20.35
N ALA A 26 10.80 29.81 21.44
CA ALA A 26 10.50 31.23 21.62
C ALA A 26 11.76 32.13 21.73
N ALA A 27 12.86 31.59 22.32
CA ALA A 27 14.13 32.33 22.43
C ALA A 27 14.89 32.43 21.09
N VAL A 28 14.67 31.48 20.16
CA VAL A 28 15.27 31.51 18.82
C VAL A 28 14.49 32.41 17.86
N CYS A 29 13.16 32.52 18.01
CA CYS A 29 12.30 33.35 17.17
C CYS A 29 12.36 34.86 17.52
N ALA A 30 12.87 35.26 18.68
CA ALA A 30 12.98 36.65 19.09
C ALA A 30 14.02 37.47 18.30
N GLY A 31 14.64 36.90 17.29
CA GLY A 31 15.71 37.52 16.47
C GLY A 31 15.34 37.94 15.06
N CYS A 32 14.10 37.72 14.56
CA CYS A 32 13.69 38.12 13.20
C CYS A 32 12.39 38.91 13.23
N SER A 33 12.47 40.17 12.84
CA SER A 33 11.41 41.16 12.84
C SER A 33 10.46 41.06 11.65
N ASP A 34 9.15 40.95 11.96
CA ASP A 34 8.08 41.50 11.13
C ASP A 34 6.87 41.79 12.05
N ASP A 35 6.50 43.05 12.25
CA ASP A 35 5.62 43.55 13.33
C ASP A 35 4.20 42.94 13.37
N ASN A 36 3.73 42.29 12.30
CA ASN A 36 2.40 41.68 12.27
C ASN A 36 2.42 40.14 12.49
N GLN A 37 3.55 39.49 12.31
CA GLN A 37 3.74 38.07 12.58
C GLN A 37 4.03 37.84 14.07
N ASP A 38 4.83 38.70 14.69
CA ASP A 38 5.15 38.68 16.14
C ASP A 38 3.91 38.70 17.04
N GLY A 39 2.88 39.48 16.67
CA GLY A 39 1.63 39.56 17.45
C GLY A 39 0.83 38.26 17.43
N ARG A 40 0.80 37.56 16.31
CA ARG A 40 0.07 36.29 16.14
C ARG A 40 0.81 35.11 16.79
N GLU A 41 2.11 35.02 16.58
CA GLU A 41 2.94 34.00 17.22
C GLU A 41 2.94 34.13 18.74
N GLY A 42 2.98 35.35 19.27
CA GLY A 42 2.89 35.58 20.71
C GLY A 42 1.54 35.24 21.32
N GLU A 43 0.43 35.35 20.57
CA GLU A 43 -0.89 34.92 21.04
C GLU A 43 -1.02 33.42 21.04
N SER A 44 -0.54 32.75 20.02
CA SER A 44 -0.52 31.33 19.86
C SER A 44 0.33 30.64 20.94
N LEU A 45 1.52 31.15 21.18
CA LEU A 45 2.36 30.68 22.29
C LEU A 45 1.63 30.82 23.64
N ARG A 46 0.92 31.94 23.87
CA ARG A 46 0.13 32.14 25.10
C ARG A 46 -0.99 31.12 25.23
N ARG A 47 -1.67 30.74 24.13
CA ARG A 47 -2.71 29.72 24.13
C ARG A 47 -2.12 28.34 24.42
N ALA A 48 -1.03 27.97 23.78
CA ALA A 48 -0.33 26.72 24.04
C ALA A 48 0.17 26.61 25.49
N LEU A 49 0.72 27.68 26.04
CA LEU A 49 1.08 27.75 27.47
C LEU A 49 -0.16 27.67 28.38
N GLY A 50 -1.30 28.20 27.96
CA GLY A 50 -2.60 28.06 28.65
C GLY A 50 -3.05 26.61 28.73
N VAL A 51 -2.98 25.88 27.62
CA VAL A 51 -3.25 24.44 27.55
C VAL A 51 -2.36 23.67 28.52
N GLN A 52 -1.07 23.95 28.51
CA GLN A 52 -0.11 23.28 29.40
C GLN A 52 -0.35 23.61 30.88
N ARG A 53 -0.77 24.85 31.19
CA ARG A 53 -1.14 25.23 32.57
C ARG A 53 -2.38 24.47 33.04
N LEU A 54 -3.42 24.37 32.21
CA LEU A 54 -4.63 23.60 32.53
C LEU A 54 -4.28 22.14 32.85
N ARG A 55 -3.47 21.51 32.01
CA ARG A 55 -3.00 20.16 32.25
C ARG A 55 -2.26 20.01 33.59
N ASN A 56 -1.38 20.95 33.90
CA ASN A 56 -0.60 20.92 35.14
C ASN A 56 -1.46 21.15 36.39
N LEU A 57 -2.60 21.82 36.25
CA LEU A 57 -3.54 22.10 37.32
C LEU A 57 -4.63 21.03 37.45
N ALA A 58 -4.64 20.05 36.55
CA ALA A 58 -5.70 19.02 36.49
C ALA A 58 -5.78 18.19 37.78
N ASP A 59 -4.63 17.88 38.40
CA ASP A 59 -4.52 17.12 39.68
C ASP A 59 -5.58 15.97 39.78
N GLY A 60 -5.67 15.17 38.70
CA GLY A 60 -6.64 14.08 38.58
C GLY A 60 -8.07 14.50 38.14
N ARG A 61 -8.33 15.78 37.84
CA ARG A 61 -9.63 16.25 37.31
C ARG A 61 -9.69 16.14 35.80
N GLU A 62 -10.90 15.94 35.27
CA GLU A 62 -11.15 16.01 33.82
C GLU A 62 -11.03 17.44 33.31
N VAL A 63 -10.01 17.71 32.51
CA VAL A 63 -9.75 19.03 31.91
C VAL A 63 -9.70 18.99 30.38
N SER A 64 -9.82 17.80 29.76
CA SER A 64 -9.75 17.63 28.31
C SER A 64 -10.77 18.51 27.57
N GLY A 65 -11.98 18.70 28.09
CA GLY A 65 -12.98 19.59 27.50
C GLY A 65 -12.54 21.05 27.47
N GLN A 66 -11.88 21.54 28.52
CA GLN A 66 -11.36 22.91 28.57
C GLN A 66 -10.18 23.11 27.61
N ILE A 67 -9.30 22.10 27.51
CA ILE A 67 -8.17 22.11 26.59
C ILE A 67 -8.69 22.07 25.15
N ALA A 68 -9.70 21.25 24.85
CA ALA A 68 -10.29 21.15 23.51
C ALA A 68 -10.81 22.50 23.00
N VAL A 69 -11.48 23.29 23.84
CA VAL A 69 -11.96 24.66 23.46
C VAL A 69 -10.80 25.54 23.02
N ILE A 70 -9.66 25.48 23.73
CA ILE A 70 -8.47 26.29 23.36
C ILE A 70 -7.89 25.78 22.04
N VAL A 71 -7.74 24.46 21.89
CA VAL A 71 -7.22 23.82 20.66
C VAL A 71 -8.10 24.18 19.45
N ASP A 72 -9.42 24.09 19.58
CA ASP A 72 -10.35 24.47 18.51
C ASP A 72 -10.20 25.95 18.11
N SER A 73 -9.96 26.83 19.09
CA SER A 73 -9.71 28.24 18.82
C SER A 73 -8.39 28.47 18.06
N MET A 74 -7.38 27.63 18.30
CA MET A 74 -6.10 27.67 17.57
C MET A 74 -6.25 27.12 16.14
N ARG A 75 -7.08 26.10 15.94
CA ARG A 75 -7.39 25.51 14.62
C ARG A 75 -7.96 26.53 13.64
N GLN A 76 -8.80 27.45 14.13
CA GLN A 76 -9.39 28.50 13.29
C GLN A 76 -8.38 29.57 12.85
N ALA A 77 -7.26 29.73 13.57
CA ALA A 77 -6.22 30.72 13.28
C ALA A 77 -5.20 30.28 12.21
N ARG A 78 -5.32 29.09 11.66
CA ARG A 78 -4.48 28.41 10.64
C ARG A 78 -3.01 28.85 10.56
N HIS A 79 -2.09 27.85 10.57
CA HIS A 79 -0.63 27.93 10.43
C HIS A 79 0.17 28.28 11.69
N ASP A 80 -0.26 27.74 12.80
CA ASP A 80 0.37 27.98 14.07
C ASP A 80 1.24 26.80 14.49
N ILE A 81 2.56 27.02 14.58
CA ILE A 81 3.54 26.01 14.99
C ILE A 81 3.21 25.39 16.36
N TYR A 82 2.46 26.12 17.19
CA TYR A 82 2.04 25.68 18.51
C TYR A 82 0.73 24.89 18.51
N TYR A 83 -0.02 24.91 17.42
CA TYR A 83 -1.29 24.17 17.29
C TYR A 83 -1.08 22.66 17.50
N PHE A 84 -0.18 22.07 16.73
CA PHE A 84 0.09 20.64 16.85
C PHE A 84 0.68 20.25 18.22
N SER A 85 1.43 21.16 18.86
CA SER A 85 1.89 20.98 20.24
C SER A 85 0.73 20.99 21.24
N ALA A 86 -0.26 21.86 21.04
CA ALA A 86 -1.47 21.90 21.87
C ALA A 86 -2.37 20.68 21.65
N VAL A 87 -2.53 20.24 20.41
CA VAL A 87 -3.22 18.98 20.05
C VAL A 87 -2.55 17.78 20.74
N ASN A 88 -1.22 17.73 20.74
CA ASN A 88 -0.46 16.69 21.46
C ASN A 88 -0.84 16.65 22.95
N VAL A 89 -0.88 17.82 23.62
CA VAL A 89 -1.26 17.90 25.03
C VAL A 89 -2.70 17.43 25.25
N LEU A 90 -3.62 17.78 24.35
CA LEU A 90 -5.01 17.31 24.42
C LEU A 90 -5.10 15.80 24.27
N ILE A 91 -4.39 15.20 23.30
CA ILE A 91 -4.37 13.75 23.09
C ILE A 91 -3.84 13.02 24.35
N ASP A 92 -2.74 13.52 24.92
CA ASP A 92 -2.16 12.93 26.12
C ASP A 92 -3.09 13.09 27.36
N GLN A 93 -3.82 14.20 27.46
CA GLN A 93 -4.82 14.40 28.49
C GLN A 93 -6.03 13.46 28.32
N LEU A 94 -6.56 13.34 27.10
CA LEU A 94 -7.62 12.38 26.79
C LEU A 94 -7.20 10.95 27.12
N PHE A 95 -5.95 10.60 26.80
CA PHE A 95 -5.40 9.29 27.17
C PHE A 95 -5.34 9.11 28.69
N THR A 96 -4.90 10.12 29.43
CA THR A 96 -4.81 10.11 30.90
C THR A 96 -6.20 9.98 31.54
N GLU A 97 -7.23 10.57 30.94
CA GLU A 97 -8.63 10.48 31.37
C GLU A 97 -9.32 9.17 30.93
N GLY A 98 -8.60 8.24 30.24
CA GLY A 98 -9.14 6.98 29.75
C GLY A 98 -10.01 7.12 28.50
N LYS A 99 -10.04 8.27 27.85
CA LYS A 99 -10.81 8.54 26.63
C LYS A 99 -10.04 8.12 25.37
N PHE A 100 -9.64 6.84 25.30
CA PHE A 100 -8.71 6.31 24.29
C PHE A 100 -9.22 6.46 22.86
N ALA A 101 -10.51 6.23 22.62
CA ALA A 101 -11.10 6.35 21.28
C ALA A 101 -11.01 7.79 20.76
N MET A 102 -11.26 8.78 21.61
CA MET A 102 -11.12 10.18 21.25
C MET A 102 -9.65 10.57 21.01
N ALA A 103 -8.76 10.08 21.86
CA ALA A 103 -7.32 10.31 21.71
C ALA A 103 -6.78 9.74 20.37
N ASP A 104 -7.17 8.51 19.99
CA ASP A 104 -6.77 7.89 18.71
C ASP A 104 -7.40 8.58 17.50
N SER A 105 -8.67 8.97 17.60
CA SER A 105 -9.33 9.73 16.54
C SER A 105 -8.64 11.06 16.30
N LEU A 106 -8.32 11.80 17.36
CA LEU A 106 -7.65 13.10 17.27
C LEU A 106 -6.21 12.97 16.74
N ALA A 107 -5.47 11.94 17.17
CA ALA A 107 -4.13 11.64 16.63
C ALA A 107 -4.17 11.31 15.13
N SER A 108 -5.20 10.58 14.70
CA SER A 108 -5.41 10.24 13.29
C SER A 108 -5.79 11.47 12.46
N GLU A 109 -6.61 12.36 13.02
CA GLU A 109 -6.95 13.63 12.40
C GLU A 109 -5.72 14.53 12.26
N MET A 110 -4.89 14.63 13.30
CA MET A 110 -3.62 15.33 13.26
C MET A 110 -2.68 14.82 12.16
N ILE A 111 -2.56 13.50 11.97
CA ILE A 111 -1.77 12.93 10.87
C ILE A 111 -2.32 13.41 9.52
N HIS A 112 -3.65 13.39 9.36
CA HIS A 112 -4.29 13.77 8.11
C HIS A 112 -4.13 15.28 7.81
N GLU A 113 -4.35 16.13 8.79
CA GLU A 113 -4.18 17.58 8.67
C GLU A 113 -2.72 17.95 8.34
N ALA A 114 -1.77 17.40 9.11
CA ALA A 114 -0.35 17.62 8.88
C ALA A 114 0.11 17.12 7.51
N ALA A 115 -0.51 16.04 6.99
CA ALA A 115 -0.22 15.55 5.64
C ALA A 115 -0.74 16.50 4.55
N GLN A 116 -1.92 17.11 4.75
CA GLN A 116 -2.46 18.11 3.82
C GLN A 116 -1.59 19.37 3.77
N GLU A 117 -1.07 19.79 4.91
CA GLU A 117 -0.17 20.94 5.02
C GLU A 117 1.28 20.62 4.65
N ARG A 118 1.60 19.36 4.35
CA ARG A 118 2.95 18.86 4.07
C ARG A 118 3.92 19.07 5.24
N ASP A 119 3.40 19.12 6.45
CA ASP A 119 4.21 19.21 7.68
C ASP A 119 4.63 17.80 8.13
N SER A 120 5.84 17.41 7.75
CA SER A 120 6.41 16.12 8.12
C SER A 120 6.71 16.00 9.62
N VAL A 121 7.03 17.13 10.28
CA VAL A 121 7.33 17.14 11.72
C VAL A 121 6.05 16.90 12.52
N ALA A 122 4.96 17.59 12.17
CA ALA A 122 3.66 17.38 12.81
C ALA A 122 3.14 15.94 12.60
N GLN A 123 3.30 15.39 11.40
CA GLN A 123 2.98 13.98 11.14
C GLN A 123 3.81 13.03 12.03
N ALA A 124 5.11 13.26 12.14
CA ALA A 124 6.00 12.45 12.97
C ALA A 124 5.62 12.52 14.46
N ILE A 125 5.23 13.70 14.94
CA ILE A 125 4.72 13.89 16.32
C ILE A 125 3.45 13.07 16.53
N ALA A 126 2.50 13.10 15.60
CA ALA A 126 1.26 12.33 15.71
C ALA A 126 1.50 10.82 15.72
N HIS A 127 2.39 10.32 14.86
CA HIS A 127 2.83 8.91 14.90
C HIS A 127 3.50 8.55 16.22
N ARG A 128 4.34 9.45 16.76
CA ARG A 128 4.97 9.25 18.09
C ARG A 128 3.91 9.10 19.18
N ILE A 129 2.90 9.94 19.19
CA ILE A 129 1.81 9.90 20.18
C ILE A 129 1.04 8.57 20.09
N ARG A 130 0.65 8.17 18.88
CA ARG A 130 -0.03 6.88 18.67
C ARG A 130 0.85 5.70 19.08
N GLY A 131 2.14 5.75 18.77
CA GLY A 131 3.09 4.75 19.23
C GLY A 131 3.14 4.65 20.76
N GLN A 132 3.19 5.78 21.46
CA GLN A 132 3.15 5.83 22.94
C GLN A 132 1.83 5.25 23.48
N MET A 133 0.71 5.52 22.85
CA MET A 133 -0.58 4.94 23.22
C MET A 133 -0.56 3.40 23.07
N PHE A 134 -0.10 2.89 21.92
CA PHE A 134 0.00 1.45 21.70
C PHE A 134 0.96 0.77 22.68
N TYR A 135 2.07 1.41 23.01
CA TYR A 135 3.02 0.89 23.99
C TYR A 135 2.39 0.76 25.38
N LYS A 136 1.69 1.81 25.85
CA LYS A 136 0.96 1.78 27.12
C LYS A 136 -0.15 0.72 27.14
N LEU A 137 -0.75 0.41 25.98
CA LEU A 137 -1.73 -0.67 25.79
C LEU A 137 -1.07 -2.07 25.62
N SER A 138 0.21 -2.21 25.90
CA SER A 138 0.98 -3.46 25.76
C SER A 138 0.99 -4.03 24.33
N ARG A 139 0.86 -3.18 23.31
CA ARG A 139 0.91 -3.54 21.88
C ARG A 139 2.25 -3.11 21.26
N GLN A 140 3.34 -3.71 21.77
CA GLN A 140 4.71 -3.29 21.46
C GLN A 140 5.01 -3.28 19.96
N GLN A 141 4.56 -4.29 19.20
CA GLN A 141 4.81 -4.35 17.76
C GLN A 141 4.15 -3.17 17.01
N LYS A 142 2.89 -2.85 17.33
CA LYS A 142 2.20 -1.71 16.72
C LYS A 142 2.84 -0.38 17.10
N ALA A 143 3.25 -0.25 18.37
CA ALA A 143 4.00 0.91 18.83
C ALA A 143 5.30 1.09 18.03
N TYR A 144 6.06 0.01 17.84
CA TYR A 144 7.29 -0.01 17.08
C TYR A 144 7.08 0.44 15.63
N ASP A 145 6.02 -0.05 14.98
CA ASP A 145 5.68 0.30 13.59
C ASP A 145 5.30 1.78 13.46
N GLU A 146 4.50 2.32 14.39
CA GLU A 146 4.15 3.75 14.42
C GLU A 146 5.38 4.64 14.62
N PHE A 147 6.26 4.31 15.55
CA PHE A 147 7.48 5.08 15.76
C PHE A 147 8.40 5.03 14.55
N ARG A 148 8.56 3.89 13.89
CA ARG A 148 9.34 3.78 12.66
C ARG A 148 8.75 4.61 11.53
N GLN A 149 7.42 4.64 11.41
CA GLN A 149 6.75 5.48 10.44
C GLN A 149 6.99 6.96 10.73
N GLY A 150 6.84 7.41 11.97
CA GLY A 150 7.18 8.77 12.38
C GLY A 150 8.65 9.11 12.10
N ARG A 151 9.60 8.19 12.39
CA ARG A 151 11.02 8.42 12.11
C ARG A 151 11.32 8.61 10.62
N SER A 152 10.62 7.87 9.75
CA SER A 152 10.82 7.95 8.30
C SER A 152 10.39 9.29 7.69
N LEU A 153 9.61 10.09 8.41
CA LEU A 153 9.16 11.42 8.00
C LEU A 153 10.16 12.53 8.33
N LEU A 154 11.12 12.24 9.20
CA LEU A 154 12.12 13.20 9.68
C LEU A 154 13.47 12.99 8.99
N PRO A 155 14.24 14.07 8.79
CA PRO A 155 15.55 13.99 8.16
C PRO A 155 16.55 13.22 9.04
N ASP A 156 17.56 12.62 8.41
CA ASP A 156 18.62 11.91 9.12
C ASP A 156 19.57 12.85 9.85
N SER A 157 19.63 14.13 9.45
CA SER A 157 20.43 15.14 10.11
C SER A 157 19.72 16.48 10.14
N THR A 158 19.84 17.18 11.26
CA THR A 158 19.26 18.52 11.44
C THR A 158 20.06 19.32 12.46
N THR A 159 20.02 20.64 12.31
CA THR A 159 20.47 21.60 13.33
C THR A 159 19.27 22.33 13.95
N ASP A 160 18.08 22.10 13.45
CA ASP A 160 16.85 22.60 14.04
C ASP A 160 16.54 21.84 15.33
N LEU A 161 16.38 22.59 16.43
CA LEU A 161 16.18 22.02 17.76
C LEU A 161 14.83 21.27 17.89
N GLN A 162 13.77 21.75 17.23
CA GLN A 162 12.47 21.11 17.29
C GLN A 162 12.47 19.77 16.54
N VAL A 163 13.04 19.76 15.34
CA VAL A 163 13.21 18.53 14.55
C VAL A 163 14.10 17.54 15.30
N PHE A 164 15.23 17.99 15.83
CA PHE A 164 16.16 17.16 16.64
C PHE A 164 15.45 16.53 17.84
N SER A 165 14.73 17.33 18.64
CA SER A 165 14.07 16.82 19.85
C SER A 165 13.02 15.75 19.53
N ASN A 166 12.26 15.93 18.45
CA ASN A 166 11.28 14.93 18.02
C ASN A 166 11.95 13.69 17.44
N THR A 167 13.02 13.86 16.66
CA THR A 167 13.81 12.74 16.13
C THR A 167 14.39 11.90 17.25
N ALA A 168 15.08 12.52 18.19
CA ALA A 168 15.67 11.84 19.35
C ALA A 168 14.60 11.14 20.19
N SER A 169 13.48 11.80 20.48
CA SER A 169 12.39 11.17 21.23
C SER A 169 11.80 9.95 20.49
N ILE A 170 11.65 10.00 19.18
CA ILE A 170 11.14 8.86 18.40
C ILE A 170 12.17 7.71 18.40
N GLU A 171 13.45 8.02 18.20
CA GLU A 171 14.54 7.03 18.22
C GLU A 171 14.65 6.33 19.59
N GLU A 172 14.47 7.08 20.67
CA GLU A 172 14.40 6.56 22.03
C GLU A 172 13.22 5.59 22.21
N TRP A 173 12.01 5.96 21.76
CA TRP A 173 10.86 5.08 21.82
C TRP A 173 11.00 3.83 20.93
N ILE A 174 11.65 3.94 19.77
CA ILE A 174 11.97 2.77 18.95
C ILE A 174 12.92 1.84 19.70
N TRP A 175 13.95 2.38 20.39
CA TRP A 175 14.86 1.60 21.20
C TRP A 175 14.13 0.86 22.33
N ILE A 176 13.22 1.55 23.04
CA ILE A 176 12.38 0.96 24.09
C ILE A 176 11.52 -0.19 23.53
N CYS A 177 10.90 -0.01 22.38
CA CYS A 177 10.10 -1.07 21.75
C CYS A 177 10.97 -2.24 21.30
N ALA A 178 12.12 -1.97 20.68
CA ALA A 178 13.09 -2.99 20.27
C ALA A 178 13.56 -3.83 21.47
N HIS A 179 13.83 -3.18 22.60
CA HIS A 179 14.16 -3.88 23.86
C HIS A 179 13.00 -4.78 24.32
N ALA A 180 11.77 -4.27 24.34
CA ALA A 180 10.59 -5.03 24.73
C ALA A 180 10.28 -6.23 23.80
N LEU A 181 10.70 -6.14 22.54
CA LEU A 181 10.56 -7.18 21.51
C LEU A 181 11.78 -8.11 21.40
N ASN A 182 12.83 -7.89 22.21
CA ASN A 182 14.13 -8.57 22.13
C ASN A 182 14.83 -8.41 20.75
N ASP A 183 14.58 -7.30 20.06
CA ASP A 183 15.23 -6.93 18.80
C ASP A 183 16.58 -6.22 19.08
N THR A 184 17.62 -7.00 19.31
CA THR A 184 18.99 -6.46 19.58
C THR A 184 19.52 -5.66 18.40
N ALA A 185 19.20 -6.05 17.15
CA ALA A 185 19.63 -5.33 15.96
C ALA A 185 18.98 -3.95 15.89
N GLY A 186 17.68 -3.87 16.17
CA GLY A 186 16.93 -2.61 16.27
C GLY A 186 17.48 -1.71 17.37
N MET A 187 17.72 -2.26 18.57
CA MET A 187 18.34 -1.51 19.68
C MET A 187 19.68 -0.89 19.28
N ASN A 188 20.58 -1.69 18.69
CA ASN A 188 21.91 -1.21 18.28
C ASN A 188 21.83 -0.14 17.19
N ARG A 189 20.95 -0.35 16.19
CA ARG A 189 20.77 0.60 15.10
C ARG A 189 20.24 1.95 15.59
N TYR A 190 19.12 1.95 16.29
CA TYR A 190 18.46 3.21 16.70
C TYR A 190 19.18 3.88 17.87
N GLY A 191 19.85 3.13 18.74
CA GLY A 191 20.73 3.69 19.74
C GLY A 191 21.93 4.40 19.13
N ALA A 192 22.51 3.86 18.04
CA ALA A 192 23.59 4.53 17.32
C ALA A 192 23.11 5.80 16.62
N MET A 193 21.93 5.77 15.97
CA MET A 193 21.32 6.96 15.33
C MET A 193 21.06 8.07 16.35
N TYR A 194 20.51 7.70 17.51
CA TYR A 194 20.29 8.63 18.62
C TYR A 194 21.60 9.29 19.08
N ALA A 195 22.63 8.50 19.36
CA ALA A 195 23.93 8.99 19.81
C ALA A 195 24.59 9.94 18.79
N GLU A 196 24.50 9.59 17.50
CA GLU A 196 25.01 10.43 16.42
C GLU A 196 24.23 11.76 16.30
N SER A 197 22.91 11.73 16.42
CA SER A 197 22.05 12.93 16.40
C SER A 197 22.40 13.87 17.57
N VAL A 198 22.59 13.33 18.77
CA VAL A 198 23.00 14.09 19.96
C VAL A 198 24.40 14.70 19.76
N ALA A 199 25.37 13.91 19.27
CA ALA A 199 26.73 14.40 19.02
C ALA A 199 26.73 15.56 18.02
N ARG A 200 25.96 15.48 16.93
CA ARG A 200 25.81 16.57 15.93
C ARG A 200 25.25 17.84 16.57
N MET A 201 24.21 17.73 17.39
CA MET A 201 23.64 18.89 18.07
C MET A 201 24.61 19.53 19.05
N MET A 202 25.37 18.75 19.78
CA MET A 202 26.37 19.27 20.70
C MET A 202 27.48 20.09 19.99
N VAL A 203 27.87 19.70 18.78
CA VAL A 203 28.85 20.45 17.96
C VAL A 203 28.32 21.85 17.56
N THR A 204 27.04 22.06 17.44
CA THR A 204 26.46 23.40 17.18
C THR A 204 26.61 24.39 18.35
N GLY A 205 27.12 23.94 19.48
CA GLY A 205 27.20 24.73 20.72
C GLY A 205 25.96 24.60 21.60
N TRP A 206 24.95 23.85 21.16
CA TRP A 206 23.76 23.57 21.99
C TRP A 206 24.16 22.78 23.24
N ARG A 207 23.51 23.08 24.35
CA ARG A 207 23.74 22.40 25.64
C ARG A 207 22.42 21.97 26.23
N ASP A 208 22.29 20.70 26.55
CA ASP A 208 21.19 20.18 27.33
C ASP A 208 21.40 20.48 28.82
N SER A 209 20.58 21.38 29.36
CA SER A 209 20.68 21.78 30.79
C SER A 209 20.35 20.65 31.75
N THR A 210 19.69 19.59 31.28
CA THR A 210 19.34 18.41 32.09
C THR A 210 20.33 17.28 31.91
N ALA A 211 21.17 17.35 30.90
CA ALA A 211 22.08 16.30 30.46
C ALA A 211 21.34 14.98 30.06
N HIS A 212 20.02 15.01 29.86
CA HIS A 212 19.23 13.83 29.49
C HIS A 212 19.74 13.20 28.19
N PHE A 213 19.83 13.99 27.11
CA PHE A 213 20.24 13.48 25.79
C PHE A 213 21.64 12.87 25.79
N PRO A 214 22.71 13.52 26.31
CA PRO A 214 24.03 12.91 26.32
C PRO A 214 24.12 11.71 27.25
N VAL A 215 23.44 11.69 28.40
CA VAL A 215 23.39 10.53 29.30
C VAL A 215 22.72 9.34 28.63
N THR A 216 21.59 9.55 27.97
CA THR A 216 20.84 8.52 27.20
C THR A 216 21.69 7.99 26.03
N ALA A 217 22.39 8.87 25.31
CA ALA A 217 23.29 8.46 24.22
C ALA A 217 24.40 7.52 24.73
N LEU A 218 25.05 7.89 25.82
CA LEU A 218 26.10 7.04 26.46
C LEU A 218 25.52 5.72 26.98
N ALA A 219 24.31 5.71 27.50
CA ALA A 219 23.60 4.50 27.92
C ALA A 219 23.34 3.55 26.76
N PHE A 220 22.87 4.08 25.62
CA PHE A 220 22.63 3.26 24.41
C PHE A 220 23.92 2.71 23.81
N GLU A 221 25.00 3.50 23.78
CA GLU A 221 26.31 3.03 23.39
C GLU A 221 26.83 1.94 24.34
N ALA A 222 26.61 2.08 25.65
CA ALA A 222 26.95 1.06 26.64
C ALA A 222 26.15 -0.22 26.46
N SER A 223 24.82 -0.10 26.16
CA SER A 223 23.95 -1.24 25.84
C SER A 223 24.45 -2.00 24.62
N ARG A 224 24.92 -1.30 23.58
CA ARG A 224 25.51 -1.92 22.39
C ARG A 224 26.78 -2.68 22.77
N SER A 225 27.72 -2.05 23.51
CA SER A 225 28.96 -2.72 23.95
C SER A 225 28.68 -3.98 24.76
N LEU A 226 27.64 -3.98 25.61
CA LEU A 226 27.19 -5.18 26.32
C LEU A 226 26.69 -6.27 25.36
N SER A 227 25.93 -5.92 24.32
CA SER A 227 25.46 -6.87 23.32
C SER A 227 26.58 -7.46 22.47
N GLU A 228 27.67 -6.73 22.30
CA GLU A 228 28.91 -7.14 21.62
C GLU A 228 29.87 -7.94 22.55
N GLY A 229 29.50 -8.13 23.81
CA GLY A 229 30.32 -8.86 24.79
C GLY A 229 31.50 -8.06 25.38
N ASP A 230 31.42 -6.73 25.33
CA ASP A 230 32.45 -5.82 25.91
C ASP A 230 31.94 -5.06 27.15
N PRO A 231 31.94 -5.69 28.33
CA PRO A 231 31.50 -5.03 29.56
C PRO A 231 32.49 -3.94 30.05
N VAL A 232 33.74 -3.94 29.57
CA VAL A 232 34.75 -2.92 29.96
C VAL A 232 34.41 -1.59 29.32
N THR A 233 34.17 -1.57 27.99
CA THR A 233 33.73 -0.37 27.28
C THR A 233 32.38 0.11 27.79
N ALA A 234 31.41 -0.81 28.04
CA ALA A 234 30.13 -0.45 28.62
C ALA A 234 30.28 0.27 29.97
N ARG A 235 31.13 -0.24 30.86
CA ARG A 235 31.43 0.39 32.17
C ARG A 235 32.04 1.77 32.00
N HIS A 236 32.98 1.94 31.08
CA HIS A 236 33.59 3.24 30.80
C HIS A 236 32.55 4.28 30.35
N LYS A 237 31.67 3.90 29.40
CA LYS A 237 30.57 4.76 28.91
C LYS A 237 29.61 5.18 30.04
N LEU A 238 29.20 4.23 30.88
CA LEU A 238 28.33 4.51 32.04
C LEU A 238 29.02 5.36 33.12
N THR A 239 30.34 5.23 33.29
CA THR A 239 31.11 6.10 34.20
C THR A 239 31.08 7.55 33.70
N LEU A 240 31.28 7.77 32.38
CA LEU A 240 31.16 9.11 31.79
C LEU A 240 29.74 9.67 31.96
N ALA A 241 28.71 8.87 31.67
CA ALA A 241 27.30 9.25 31.85
C ALA A 241 27.01 9.63 33.32
N SER A 242 27.49 8.86 34.27
CA SER A 242 27.32 9.13 35.72
C SER A 242 27.86 10.48 36.14
N GLY A 243 28.99 10.93 35.53
CA GLY A 243 29.58 12.26 35.80
C GLY A 243 28.72 13.43 35.28
N MET A 244 27.77 13.17 34.39
CA MET A 244 26.87 14.20 33.83
C MET A 244 25.53 14.29 34.57
N ILE A 245 25.20 13.29 35.40
CA ILE A 245 23.91 13.23 36.11
C ILE A 245 23.84 14.32 37.17
N ASP A 246 22.84 15.20 37.06
CA ASP A 246 22.53 16.19 38.08
C ASP A 246 21.43 15.66 39.02
N LYS A 247 21.82 15.44 40.28
CA LYS A 247 20.93 14.90 41.32
C LYS A 247 19.71 15.78 41.66
N LYS A 248 19.66 17.01 41.16
CA LYS A 248 18.43 17.85 41.29
C LYS A 248 17.26 17.32 40.45
N TYR A 249 17.55 16.54 39.40
CA TYR A 249 16.54 15.88 38.60
C TYR A 249 16.27 14.47 39.16
N PRO A 250 15.02 13.98 39.04
CA PRO A 250 14.68 12.65 39.52
C PRO A 250 15.31 11.56 38.64
N ALA A 251 15.51 10.37 39.22
CA ALA A 251 16.21 9.28 38.56
C ALA A 251 15.57 8.82 37.23
N ASN A 252 14.25 8.94 37.09
CA ASN A 252 13.57 8.63 35.83
C ASN A 252 13.87 9.64 34.69
N ALA A 253 14.51 10.76 34.95
CA ALA A 253 15.09 11.59 33.89
C ALA A 253 16.32 10.92 33.23
N TYR A 254 16.85 9.87 33.85
CA TYR A 254 18.01 9.11 33.41
C TYR A 254 17.72 7.60 33.41
N GLU A 255 16.50 7.21 33.07
CA GLU A 255 16.05 5.82 33.21
C GLU A 255 16.92 4.83 32.46
N HIS A 256 17.32 5.13 31.22
CA HIS A 256 18.18 4.24 30.44
C HIS A 256 19.57 4.05 31.03
N PHE A 257 20.10 5.07 31.72
CA PHE A 257 21.34 4.92 32.45
C PHE A 257 21.23 3.87 33.57
N TYR A 258 20.19 3.96 34.41
CA TYR A 258 19.99 2.99 35.51
C TYR A 258 19.67 1.60 34.97
N GLU A 259 18.84 1.52 33.93
CA GLU A 259 18.48 0.26 33.26
C GLU A 259 19.72 -0.46 32.70
N VAL A 260 20.54 0.23 31.91
CA VAL A 260 21.74 -0.36 31.29
C VAL A 260 22.82 -0.64 32.33
N ARG A 261 22.96 0.20 33.36
CA ARG A 261 23.89 -0.07 34.46
C ARG A 261 23.49 -1.29 35.28
N SER A 262 22.22 -1.47 35.56
CA SER A 262 21.69 -2.68 36.17
C SER A 262 22.02 -3.93 35.34
N ARG A 263 21.82 -3.88 34.02
CA ARG A 263 22.16 -5.00 33.11
C ARG A 263 23.67 -5.28 33.11
N LEU A 264 24.51 -4.26 33.11
CA LEU A 264 25.98 -4.42 33.24
C LEU A 264 26.34 -5.08 34.56
N ASN A 265 25.79 -4.59 35.68
CA ASN A 265 26.07 -5.13 37.01
C ASN A 265 25.60 -6.60 37.11
N ALA A 266 24.42 -6.92 36.58
CA ALA A 266 23.96 -8.31 36.50
C ALA A 266 24.88 -9.20 35.67
N ALA A 267 25.32 -8.75 34.49
CA ALA A 267 26.20 -9.50 33.61
C ALA A 267 27.60 -9.71 34.20
N THR A 268 28.00 -8.86 35.14
CA THR A 268 29.30 -8.97 35.83
C THR A 268 29.21 -9.59 37.23
N GLY A 269 28.05 -10.13 37.62
CA GLY A 269 27.82 -10.83 38.88
C GLY A 269 27.51 -9.92 40.08
N ASN A 270 27.41 -8.60 39.87
CA ASN A 270 27.12 -7.62 40.94
C ASN A 270 25.60 -7.46 41.08
N ILE A 271 24.95 -8.49 41.60
CA ILE A 271 23.48 -8.55 41.60
C ILE A 271 22.85 -7.50 42.53
N ASP A 272 23.46 -7.23 43.69
CA ASP A 272 22.93 -6.24 44.65
C ASP A 272 22.95 -4.82 44.08
N GLU A 273 24.02 -4.43 43.37
CA GLU A 273 24.09 -3.15 42.67
C GLU A 273 23.07 -3.08 41.51
N ALA A 274 22.89 -4.19 40.81
CA ALA A 274 21.89 -4.27 39.75
C ALA A 274 20.47 -4.06 40.32
N VAL A 275 20.15 -4.67 41.43
CA VAL A 275 18.86 -4.50 42.14
C VAL A 275 18.73 -3.07 42.65
N ALA A 276 19.78 -2.45 43.21
CA ALA A 276 19.72 -1.08 43.70
C ALA A 276 19.41 -0.06 42.60
N ASP A 277 19.92 -0.29 41.38
CA ASP A 277 19.62 0.55 40.21
C ASP A 277 18.11 0.50 39.85
N ILE A 278 17.52 -0.71 39.80
CA ILE A 278 16.08 -0.86 39.56
C ILE A 278 15.25 -0.29 40.72
N ASP A 279 15.68 -0.45 41.97
CA ASP A 279 15.00 0.15 43.13
C ASP A 279 14.99 1.68 43.08
N THR A 280 16.03 2.28 42.52
CA THR A 280 16.09 3.71 42.25
C THR A 280 14.99 4.13 41.24
N LEU A 281 14.78 3.36 40.16
CA LEU A 281 13.71 3.60 39.21
C LEU A 281 12.30 3.33 39.82
N ILE A 282 12.15 2.24 40.60
CA ILE A 282 10.89 1.94 41.33
C ILE A 282 10.50 3.10 42.25
N ALA A 283 11.47 3.68 42.95
CA ALA A 283 11.23 4.85 43.80
C ALA A 283 10.80 6.08 43.01
N ALA A 284 11.41 6.30 41.84
CA ALA A 284 11.11 7.42 40.95
C ALA A 284 9.74 7.25 40.26
N TYR A 285 9.30 6.02 40.02
CA TYR A 285 8.04 5.70 39.34
C TYR A 285 6.82 5.49 40.27
N ARG A 286 6.90 5.80 41.55
CA ARG A 286 5.80 5.59 42.50
C ARG A 286 4.48 6.21 42.04
N SER A 287 4.52 7.36 41.39
CA SER A 287 3.34 8.06 40.85
C SER A 287 3.04 7.75 39.39
N PHE A 288 3.73 6.77 38.81
CA PHE A 288 3.60 6.39 37.39
C PHE A 288 3.37 4.88 37.26
N PRO A 289 2.14 4.41 37.49
CA PRO A 289 1.85 2.98 37.61
C PRO A 289 2.32 2.14 36.42
N TRP A 290 2.28 2.69 35.21
CA TRP A 290 2.71 2.01 33.99
C TRP A 290 4.20 1.71 33.97
N PHE A 291 5.03 2.70 34.32
CA PHE A 291 6.49 2.54 34.41
C PHE A 291 6.89 1.74 35.65
N LEU A 292 6.20 1.94 36.77
CA LEU A 292 6.37 1.14 37.97
C LEU A 292 6.18 -0.36 37.69
N ARG A 293 5.17 -0.71 36.90
CA ARG A 293 4.90 -2.09 36.48
C ARG A 293 6.09 -2.70 35.72
N ILE A 294 6.71 -1.93 34.80
CA ILE A 294 7.87 -2.37 34.03
C ILE A 294 9.06 -2.59 34.97
N ALA A 295 9.37 -1.62 35.82
CA ALA A 295 10.49 -1.72 36.76
C ALA A 295 10.32 -2.88 37.76
N LEU A 296 9.11 -3.13 38.25
CA LEU A 296 8.83 -4.30 39.12
C LEU A 296 9.03 -5.62 38.37
N ARG A 297 8.59 -5.73 37.13
CA ARG A 297 8.79 -6.91 36.30
C ARG A 297 10.29 -7.17 36.08
N ASP A 298 11.05 -6.13 35.76
CA ASP A 298 12.46 -6.24 35.46
C ASP A 298 13.26 -6.62 36.73
N LYS A 299 12.86 -6.09 37.90
CA LYS A 299 13.37 -6.54 39.19
C LYS A 299 13.10 -8.00 39.47
N ALA A 300 11.84 -8.45 39.23
CA ALA A 300 11.48 -9.85 39.47
C ALA A 300 12.27 -10.79 38.55
N ASN A 301 12.44 -10.44 37.27
CA ASN A 301 13.25 -11.22 36.33
C ASN A 301 14.73 -11.28 36.73
N LEU A 302 15.31 -10.15 37.16
CA LEU A 302 16.68 -10.08 37.62
C LEU A 302 16.91 -10.99 38.84
N LEU A 303 16.03 -10.90 39.85
CA LEU A 303 16.09 -11.71 41.05
C LEU A 303 15.94 -13.20 40.76
N ALA A 304 14.97 -13.57 39.89
CA ALA A 304 14.81 -14.95 39.46
C ALA A 304 16.01 -15.50 38.70
N GLY A 305 16.62 -14.70 37.83
CA GLY A 305 17.85 -15.05 37.10
C GLY A 305 19.10 -15.18 37.99
N ALA A 306 19.04 -14.62 39.20
CA ALA A 306 20.10 -14.70 40.24
C ALA A 306 19.79 -15.74 41.34
N ASP A 307 18.83 -16.65 41.11
CA ASP A 307 18.32 -17.67 42.05
C ASP A 307 17.75 -17.10 43.38
N ARG A 308 17.44 -15.79 43.45
CA ARG A 308 16.80 -15.13 44.59
C ARG A 308 15.28 -15.27 44.51
N ASN A 309 14.80 -16.50 44.45
CA ASN A 309 13.42 -16.84 44.12
C ASN A 309 12.38 -16.31 45.13
N GLU A 310 12.67 -16.29 46.44
CA GLU A 310 11.75 -15.76 47.45
C GLU A 310 11.49 -14.26 47.22
N GLU A 311 12.53 -13.50 46.96
CA GLU A 311 12.41 -12.07 46.68
C GLU A 311 11.70 -11.81 45.32
N ALA A 312 12.00 -12.62 44.31
CA ALA A 312 11.32 -12.55 43.04
C ALA A 312 9.81 -12.75 43.17
N VAL A 313 9.38 -13.76 43.98
CA VAL A 313 7.95 -14.04 44.27
C VAL A 313 7.29 -12.87 45.03
N ALA A 314 7.98 -12.24 45.98
CA ALA A 314 7.47 -11.07 46.68
C ALA A 314 7.24 -9.88 45.75
N ILE A 315 8.15 -9.61 44.82
CA ILE A 315 8.03 -8.57 43.80
C ILE A 315 6.91 -8.91 42.79
N MET A 316 6.81 -10.17 42.37
CA MET A 316 5.73 -10.64 41.49
C MET A 316 4.35 -10.49 42.13
N SER A 317 4.23 -10.78 43.42
CA SER A 317 2.97 -10.56 44.16
C SER A 317 2.58 -9.08 44.17
N ARG A 318 3.54 -8.20 44.38
CA ARG A 318 3.33 -6.74 44.29
C ARG A 318 2.92 -6.30 42.90
N LEU A 319 3.51 -6.89 41.85
CA LEU A 319 3.17 -6.62 40.45
C LEU A 319 1.72 -7.06 40.15
N ILE A 320 1.29 -8.23 40.64
CA ILE A 320 -0.10 -8.72 40.50
C ILE A 320 -1.06 -7.73 41.15
N MET A 321 -0.83 -7.34 42.42
CA MET A 321 -1.67 -6.36 43.11
C MET A 321 -1.76 -5.02 42.37
N LEU A 322 -0.64 -4.55 41.78
CA LEU A 322 -0.63 -3.33 40.96
C LEU A 322 -1.46 -3.49 39.69
N ASN A 323 -1.34 -4.63 39.02
CA ASN A 323 -2.14 -4.94 37.83
C ASN A 323 -3.64 -5.03 38.18
N ASP A 324 -4.00 -5.67 39.29
CA ASP A 324 -5.37 -5.77 39.74
C ASP A 324 -5.95 -4.40 40.09
N SER A 325 -5.16 -3.55 40.77
CA SER A 325 -5.57 -2.17 41.08
C SER A 325 -5.76 -1.34 39.80
N LEU A 326 -4.88 -1.47 38.82
CA LEU A 326 -4.99 -0.81 37.52
C LEU A 326 -6.19 -1.33 36.72
N ASN A 327 -6.54 -2.59 36.88
CA ASN A 327 -7.66 -3.20 36.18
C ASN A 327 -9.00 -2.89 36.87
N SER A 328 -9.06 -2.82 38.22
CA SER A 328 -10.32 -2.68 38.96
C SER A 328 -10.94 -1.28 38.86
N GLU A 329 -10.16 -0.22 38.81
CA GLU A 329 -10.67 1.15 38.65
C GLU A 329 -11.03 1.50 37.21
N GLN A 330 -10.55 0.73 36.24
CA GLN A 330 -10.61 1.06 34.81
C GLN A 330 -11.43 0.06 33.98
N THR A 331 -11.84 -1.09 34.56
CA THR A 331 -12.30 -2.25 33.78
C THR A 331 -13.57 -1.99 32.99
N ASP A 332 -14.56 -1.31 33.51
CA ASP A 332 -15.84 -1.13 32.81
C ASP A 332 -15.81 -0.01 31.75
N ARG A 333 -15.09 1.07 31.99
CA ARG A 333 -14.94 2.16 31.00
C ARG A 333 -13.86 1.85 29.96
N GLN A 334 -12.72 1.31 30.38
CA GLN A 334 -11.60 0.98 29.48
C GLN A 334 -11.85 -0.24 28.60
N LEU A 335 -12.61 -1.25 29.07
CA LEU A 335 -13.01 -2.36 28.22
C LEU A 335 -13.93 -1.89 27.10
N SER A 336 -14.83 -0.96 27.36
CA SER A 336 -15.69 -0.34 26.35
C SER A 336 -14.86 0.44 25.35
N ASP A 337 -13.92 1.27 25.79
CA ASP A 337 -13.08 2.10 24.93
C ASP A 337 -12.00 1.30 24.21
N LEU A 338 -11.40 0.29 24.86
CA LEU A 338 -10.50 -0.68 24.22
C LEU A 338 -11.21 -1.53 23.16
N THR A 339 -12.44 -1.95 23.43
CA THR A 339 -13.25 -2.66 22.41
C THR A 339 -13.64 -1.75 21.26
N THR A 340 -13.85 -0.45 21.52
CA THR A 340 -14.14 0.55 20.47
C THR A 340 -12.92 0.85 19.64
N LEU A 341 -11.73 1.01 20.25
CA LEU A 341 -10.46 1.13 19.55
C LEU A 341 -10.17 -0.10 18.70
N TYR A 342 -10.34 -1.30 19.27
CA TYR A 342 -10.13 -2.55 18.56
C TYR A 342 -11.11 -2.72 17.39
N ARG A 343 -12.39 -2.35 17.58
CA ARG A 343 -13.39 -2.35 16.51
C ARG A 343 -13.06 -1.31 15.44
N SER A 344 -12.68 -0.08 15.83
CA SER A 344 -12.34 0.97 14.86
C SER A 344 -11.13 0.61 14.02
N GLU A 345 -10.18 -0.12 14.58
CA GLU A 345 -8.97 -0.60 13.89
C GLU A 345 -9.28 -1.76 12.95
N LEU A 346 -10.10 -2.73 13.41
CA LEU A 346 -10.62 -3.80 12.55
C LEU A 346 -11.49 -3.24 11.41
N ASP A 347 -12.32 -2.24 11.71
CA ASP A 347 -13.15 -1.57 10.71
C ASP A 347 -12.32 -0.75 9.71
N ARG A 348 -11.16 -0.21 10.12
CA ARG A 348 -10.20 0.43 9.20
C ARG A 348 -9.51 -0.58 8.30
N GLU A 349 -8.99 -1.67 8.85
CA GLU A 349 -8.38 -2.75 8.08
C GLU A 349 -9.40 -3.36 7.10
N HIS A 350 -10.64 -3.57 7.58
CA HIS A 350 -11.73 -4.09 6.74
C HIS A 350 -12.11 -3.10 5.63
N ARG A 351 -12.25 -1.80 5.95
CA ARG A 351 -12.52 -0.75 4.94
C ARG A 351 -11.41 -0.60 3.90
N ASN A 352 -10.14 -0.71 4.31
CA ASN A 352 -9.01 -0.67 3.37
C ASN A 352 -8.99 -1.91 2.47
N SER A 353 -9.26 -3.10 3.02
CA SER A 353 -9.40 -4.33 2.25
C SER A 353 -10.58 -4.24 1.25
N GLU A 354 -11.74 -3.75 1.68
CA GLU A 354 -12.91 -3.56 0.82
C GLU A 354 -12.67 -2.49 -0.26
N ARG A 355 -11.96 -1.40 0.05
CA ARG A 355 -11.55 -0.40 -0.95
C ARG A 355 -10.63 -1.01 -2.01
N LEU A 356 -9.64 -1.81 -1.60
CA LEU A 356 -8.74 -2.49 -2.54
C LEU A 356 -9.50 -3.48 -3.44
N LYS A 357 -10.43 -4.25 -2.88
CA LYS A 357 -11.32 -5.14 -3.65
C LYS A 357 -12.18 -4.36 -4.65
N THR A 358 -12.76 -3.25 -4.22
CA THR A 358 -13.59 -2.39 -5.08
C THR A 358 -12.78 -1.78 -6.21
N ILE A 359 -11.58 -1.27 -5.93
CA ILE A 359 -10.66 -0.73 -6.95
C ILE A 359 -10.25 -1.83 -7.94
N SER A 360 -9.89 -3.02 -7.45
CA SER A 360 -9.51 -4.14 -8.32
C SER A 360 -10.67 -4.57 -9.22
N LEU A 361 -11.90 -4.59 -8.71
CA LEU A 361 -13.10 -4.90 -9.49
C LEU A 361 -13.34 -3.86 -10.58
N ILE A 362 -13.22 -2.56 -10.26
CA ILE A 362 -13.35 -1.47 -11.24
C ILE A 362 -12.29 -1.60 -12.35
N VAL A 363 -11.05 -1.91 -12.01
CA VAL A 363 -9.97 -2.12 -13.00
C VAL A 363 -10.28 -3.31 -13.90
N ILE A 364 -10.76 -4.43 -13.35
CA ILE A 364 -11.14 -5.61 -14.14
C ILE A 364 -12.28 -5.27 -15.09
N ILE A 365 -13.32 -4.58 -14.63
CA ILE A 365 -14.45 -4.16 -15.48
C ILE A 365 -13.96 -3.22 -16.59
N ALA A 366 -13.08 -2.28 -16.29
CA ALA A 366 -12.50 -1.38 -17.28
C ALA A 366 -11.69 -2.14 -18.35
N LEU A 367 -10.89 -3.12 -17.96
CA LEU A 367 -10.14 -3.97 -18.90
C LEU A 367 -11.06 -4.81 -19.78
N LEU A 368 -12.13 -5.39 -19.21
CA LEU A 368 -13.11 -6.15 -19.96
C LEU A 368 -13.87 -5.27 -20.96
N THR A 369 -14.25 -4.06 -20.60
CA THR A 369 -14.90 -3.11 -21.51
C THR A 369 -13.99 -2.71 -22.66
N VAL A 370 -12.71 -2.45 -22.40
CA VAL A 370 -11.71 -2.16 -23.44
C VAL A 370 -11.56 -3.36 -24.40
N MET A 371 -11.48 -4.57 -23.86
CA MET A 371 -11.39 -5.80 -24.67
C MET A 371 -12.63 -6.00 -25.56
N LEU A 372 -13.82 -5.73 -25.04
CA LEU A 372 -15.07 -5.78 -25.80
C LEU A 372 -15.10 -4.74 -26.93
N VAL A 373 -14.66 -3.51 -26.66
CA VAL A 373 -14.57 -2.45 -27.66
C VAL A 373 -13.59 -2.82 -28.77
N ILE A 374 -12.41 -3.33 -28.41
CA ILE A 374 -11.40 -3.79 -29.40
C ILE A 374 -11.98 -4.93 -30.25
N SER A 375 -12.63 -5.92 -29.62
CA SER A 375 -13.28 -7.02 -30.32
C SER A 375 -14.35 -6.53 -31.29
N PHE A 376 -15.19 -5.61 -30.86
CA PHE A 376 -16.23 -5.01 -31.70
C PHE A 376 -15.66 -4.24 -32.90
N ILE A 377 -14.59 -3.48 -32.68
CA ILE A 377 -13.90 -2.76 -33.78
C ILE A 377 -13.29 -3.77 -34.78
N ASN A 378 -12.68 -4.85 -34.28
CA ASN A 378 -12.10 -5.87 -35.14
C ASN A 378 -13.16 -6.59 -35.98
N VAL A 379 -14.29 -6.96 -35.37
CA VAL A 379 -15.43 -7.56 -36.09
C VAL A 379 -15.96 -6.61 -37.16
N ARG A 380 -16.14 -5.31 -36.82
CA ARG A 380 -16.56 -4.31 -37.82
C ARG A 380 -15.56 -4.15 -38.97
N ARG A 381 -14.24 -4.11 -38.66
CA ARG A 381 -13.18 -4.03 -39.69
C ARG A 381 -13.22 -5.26 -40.61
N GLN A 382 -13.40 -6.44 -40.06
CA GLN A 382 -13.44 -7.67 -40.83
C GLN A 382 -14.69 -7.74 -41.72
N ARG A 383 -15.85 -7.33 -41.21
CA ARG A 383 -17.08 -7.18 -42.02
C ARG A 383 -16.90 -6.21 -43.21
N ARG A 384 -16.30 -5.04 -42.97
CA ARG A 384 -16.04 -4.07 -44.05
C ARG A 384 -15.12 -4.65 -45.12
N LYS A 385 -14.03 -5.36 -44.74
CA LYS A 385 -13.13 -6.01 -45.70
C LYS A 385 -13.86 -7.05 -46.54
N ASN A 386 -14.75 -7.84 -45.94
CA ASN A 386 -15.50 -8.86 -46.62
C ASN A 386 -16.55 -8.27 -47.61
N ILE A 387 -17.19 -7.15 -47.28
CA ILE A 387 -18.10 -6.43 -48.18
C ILE A 387 -17.34 -5.92 -49.41
N ILE A 388 -16.20 -5.26 -49.23
CA ILE A 388 -15.33 -4.78 -50.33
C ILE A 388 -14.91 -5.93 -51.24
N LEU A 389 -14.65 -7.10 -50.66
CA LEU A 389 -14.28 -8.28 -51.43
C LEU A 389 -15.44 -8.76 -52.34
N ILE A 390 -16.68 -8.77 -51.82
CA ILE A 390 -17.88 -9.13 -52.57
C ILE A 390 -18.13 -8.11 -53.70
N GLU A 391 -18.02 -6.81 -53.46
CA GLU A 391 -18.18 -5.77 -54.46
C GLU A 391 -17.14 -5.93 -55.60
N ARG A 392 -15.89 -6.19 -55.30
CA ARG A 392 -14.87 -6.47 -56.28
C ARG A 392 -15.15 -7.71 -57.12
N MET A 393 -15.62 -8.79 -56.48
CA MET A 393 -16.01 -10.01 -57.21
C MET A 393 -17.17 -9.72 -58.19
N ARG A 394 -18.13 -8.92 -57.78
CA ARG A 394 -19.25 -8.51 -58.64
C ARG A 394 -18.80 -7.66 -59.83
N ASP A 395 -17.87 -6.74 -59.63
CA ASP A 395 -17.35 -5.91 -60.69
C ASP A 395 -16.51 -6.71 -61.69
N PHE A 396 -15.73 -7.69 -61.23
CA PHE A 396 -15.03 -8.65 -62.10
C PHE A 396 -16.02 -9.48 -62.94
N ASP A 397 -17.17 -9.90 -62.39
CA ASP A 397 -18.19 -10.63 -63.17
C ASP A 397 -18.82 -9.74 -64.25
N LYS A 398 -19.15 -8.48 -63.94
CA LYS A 398 -19.67 -7.52 -64.90
C LYS A 398 -18.67 -7.30 -66.08
N GLN A 399 -17.40 -7.15 -65.76
CA GLN A 399 -16.38 -7.01 -66.81
C GLN A 399 -16.22 -8.28 -67.65
N ARG A 400 -16.34 -9.48 -67.05
CA ARG A 400 -16.32 -10.75 -67.79
C ARG A 400 -17.51 -10.93 -68.72
N VAL A 401 -18.69 -10.48 -68.30
CA VAL A 401 -19.89 -10.52 -69.15
C VAL A 401 -19.76 -9.53 -70.31
N ALA A 402 -19.29 -8.32 -70.05
CA ALA A 402 -19.08 -7.30 -71.11
C ALA A 402 -18.02 -7.74 -72.16
N CYS A 403 -16.97 -8.45 -71.71
CA CYS A 403 -15.98 -9.01 -72.66
C CYS A 403 -16.47 -10.24 -73.46
N ARG A 404 -17.60 -10.85 -73.06
CA ARG A 404 -18.17 -12.03 -73.72
C ARG A 404 -19.12 -11.63 -74.87
N ASP A 405 -19.78 -10.50 -74.76
CA ASP A 405 -20.72 -10.01 -75.80
C ASP A 405 -20.01 -9.54 -77.07
N ASP A 406 -18.70 -9.26 -77.03
CA ASP A 406 -17.91 -8.81 -78.19
C ASP A 406 -17.21 -9.95 -79.00
N LYS A 407 -17.37 -11.23 -78.58
CA LYS A 407 -16.79 -12.35 -79.33
C LYS A 407 -17.86 -13.30 -79.85
N GLN A 408 -18.13 -13.23 -81.13
CA GLN A 408 -18.84 -14.28 -81.89
C GLN A 408 -18.30 -15.68 -81.57
N PRO A 409 -19.10 -16.74 -81.70
CA PRO A 409 -18.71 -18.11 -81.37
C PRO A 409 -17.69 -18.64 -82.37
N SER A 410 -16.42 -18.37 -82.09
CA SER A 410 -15.32 -19.01 -82.80
C SER A 410 -15.06 -20.40 -82.22
N THR A 411 -14.64 -21.33 -83.06
CA THR A 411 -14.17 -22.70 -82.69
C THR A 411 -13.16 -22.60 -81.54
N PRO A 412 -13.20 -23.46 -80.51
CA PRO A 412 -12.27 -23.36 -79.40
C PRO A 412 -10.83 -23.54 -79.90
N GLY A 413 -9.98 -22.53 -79.65
CA GLY A 413 -8.60 -22.56 -80.12
C GLY A 413 -7.67 -23.44 -79.22
N SER A 414 -8.14 -23.77 -78.01
CA SER A 414 -7.37 -24.65 -77.11
C SER A 414 -8.28 -25.73 -76.48
N VAL A 415 -7.66 -26.83 -76.10
CA VAL A 415 -8.37 -27.92 -75.37
C VAL A 415 -8.94 -27.44 -74.05
N MET A 416 -8.28 -26.49 -73.39
CA MET A 416 -8.76 -25.88 -72.14
C MET A 416 -10.00 -25.00 -72.35
N GLU A 417 -10.11 -24.28 -73.47
CA GLU A 417 -11.34 -23.53 -73.81
C GLU A 417 -12.51 -24.48 -74.10
N LEU A 418 -12.26 -25.62 -74.75
CA LEU A 418 -13.27 -26.64 -74.94
C LEU A 418 -13.73 -27.25 -73.61
N LEU A 419 -12.79 -27.48 -72.70
CA LEU A 419 -13.07 -27.96 -71.35
C LEU A 419 -13.91 -26.95 -70.55
N ASP A 420 -13.49 -25.67 -70.52
CA ASP A 420 -14.23 -24.61 -69.86
C ASP A 420 -15.65 -24.45 -70.42
N ARG A 421 -15.81 -24.54 -71.75
CA ARG A 421 -17.14 -24.49 -72.40
C ARG A 421 -18.01 -25.67 -71.94
N LYS A 422 -17.53 -26.89 -72.01
CA LYS A 422 -18.30 -28.08 -71.53
C LYS A 422 -18.63 -28.01 -70.05
N MET A 423 -17.70 -27.54 -69.25
CA MET A 423 -17.95 -27.37 -67.83
C MET A 423 -18.96 -26.27 -67.51
N LEU A 424 -18.87 -25.10 -68.14
CA LEU A 424 -19.70 -23.92 -67.76
C LEU A 424 -21.00 -23.83 -68.56
N THR A 425 -21.01 -24.21 -69.85
CA THR A 425 -22.18 -24.13 -70.70
C THR A 425 -23.09 -25.35 -70.52
N ASP A 426 -22.48 -26.56 -70.54
CA ASP A 426 -23.20 -27.81 -70.47
C ASP A 426 -23.41 -28.25 -68.98
N ARG A 427 -22.85 -27.50 -68.05
CA ARG A 427 -22.96 -27.71 -66.59
C ARG A 427 -22.59 -29.10 -66.12
N HIS A 428 -21.63 -29.75 -66.78
CA HIS A 428 -21.21 -31.12 -66.45
C HIS A 428 -20.71 -31.23 -64.99
N PHE A 429 -20.24 -30.16 -64.38
CA PHE A 429 -19.79 -30.13 -62.97
C PHE A 429 -20.92 -30.50 -62.00
N THR A 430 -22.19 -30.40 -62.37
CA THR A 430 -23.33 -30.79 -61.49
C THR A 430 -23.43 -32.31 -61.27
N ASN A 431 -22.82 -33.10 -62.12
CA ASN A 431 -22.82 -34.53 -61.95
C ASN A 431 -21.91 -34.94 -60.75
N PRO A 432 -22.49 -35.55 -59.69
CA PRO A 432 -21.70 -35.97 -58.53
C PRO A 432 -20.61 -37.01 -58.86
N ALA A 433 -20.82 -37.82 -59.88
CA ALA A 433 -19.88 -38.87 -60.32
C ALA A 433 -18.81 -38.36 -61.27
N LEU A 434 -18.82 -37.03 -61.62
CA LEU A 434 -17.80 -36.49 -62.50
C LEU A 434 -16.42 -36.58 -61.89
N GLY A 435 -15.60 -37.38 -62.48
CA GLY A 435 -14.21 -37.60 -62.05
C GLY A 435 -13.18 -37.31 -63.16
N ARG A 436 -11.97 -37.66 -62.88
CA ARG A 436 -10.82 -37.43 -63.79
C ARG A 436 -10.95 -38.16 -65.11
N LYS A 437 -11.49 -39.39 -65.07
CA LYS A 437 -11.63 -40.23 -66.26
C LYS A 437 -12.70 -39.71 -67.19
N GLU A 438 -13.85 -39.39 -66.65
CA GLU A 438 -15.00 -38.87 -67.40
C GLU A 438 -14.68 -37.52 -68.05
N LEU A 439 -14.01 -36.62 -67.29
CA LEU A 439 -13.60 -35.30 -67.77
C LEU A 439 -12.57 -35.42 -68.88
N ALA A 440 -11.61 -36.33 -68.79
CA ALA A 440 -10.60 -36.58 -69.82
C ALA A 440 -11.22 -37.11 -71.13
N ALA A 441 -12.16 -38.02 -71.02
CA ALA A 441 -12.88 -38.60 -72.17
C ALA A 441 -13.67 -37.50 -72.93
N MET A 442 -14.25 -36.48 -72.23
CA MET A 442 -15.00 -35.38 -72.86
C MET A 442 -14.16 -34.52 -73.80
N VAL A 443 -12.85 -34.45 -73.59
CA VAL A 443 -11.92 -33.59 -74.39
C VAL A 443 -10.94 -34.42 -75.19
N GLY A 444 -11.06 -35.76 -75.18
CA GLY A 444 -10.22 -36.63 -75.97
C GLY A 444 -8.79 -36.81 -75.44
N LEU A 445 -8.56 -36.59 -74.16
CA LEU A 445 -7.24 -36.74 -73.50
C LEU A 445 -7.22 -37.94 -72.58
N THR A 446 -6.05 -38.41 -72.26
CA THR A 446 -5.81 -39.34 -71.16
C THR A 446 -6.00 -38.64 -69.81
N PRO A 447 -6.34 -39.35 -68.72
CA PRO A 447 -6.46 -38.76 -67.42
C PRO A 447 -5.17 -38.05 -66.93
N ASP A 448 -4.01 -38.52 -67.33
CA ASP A 448 -2.70 -37.94 -66.96
C ASP A 448 -2.40 -36.64 -67.72
N GLU A 449 -2.66 -36.63 -69.02
CA GLU A 449 -2.58 -35.43 -69.87
C GLU A 449 -3.53 -34.34 -69.41
N LEU A 450 -4.78 -34.66 -69.11
CA LEU A 450 -5.73 -33.75 -68.52
C LEU A 450 -5.24 -33.17 -67.20
N GLY A 451 -4.71 -34.03 -66.33
CA GLY A 451 -4.16 -33.58 -65.03
C GLY A 451 -2.96 -32.64 -65.19
N ALA A 452 -2.03 -32.94 -66.09
CA ALA A 452 -0.89 -32.11 -66.38
C ALA A 452 -1.31 -30.74 -67.01
N MET A 453 -2.26 -30.74 -67.90
CA MET A 453 -2.79 -29.53 -68.54
C MET A 453 -3.50 -28.61 -67.53
N ILE A 454 -4.40 -29.13 -66.72
CA ILE A 454 -5.08 -28.30 -65.69
C ILE A 454 -4.10 -27.77 -64.67
N LYS A 455 -3.08 -28.56 -64.29
CA LYS A 455 -2.05 -28.12 -63.35
C LYS A 455 -1.18 -27.02 -63.97
N ALA A 456 -0.80 -27.13 -65.25
CA ALA A 456 0.01 -26.12 -65.94
C ALA A 456 -0.74 -24.80 -66.15
N GLU A 457 -2.03 -24.89 -66.59
CA GLU A 457 -2.78 -23.67 -66.97
C GLU A 457 -3.54 -23.01 -65.81
N ARG A 458 -3.94 -23.80 -64.80
CA ARG A 458 -4.77 -23.32 -63.66
C ARG A 458 -4.12 -23.50 -62.28
N GLY A 459 -2.99 -24.19 -62.21
CA GLY A 459 -2.31 -24.45 -60.92
C GLY A 459 -3.07 -25.42 -59.99
N GLN A 460 -4.08 -26.14 -60.50
CA GLN A 460 -5.01 -26.93 -59.71
C GLN A 460 -5.00 -28.42 -60.08
N THR A 461 -5.46 -29.25 -59.17
CA THR A 461 -5.77 -30.65 -59.49
C THR A 461 -7.09 -30.70 -60.26
N VAL A 462 -7.37 -31.83 -60.99
CA VAL A 462 -8.64 -32.03 -61.67
C VAL A 462 -9.85 -31.89 -60.74
N VAL A 463 -9.77 -32.51 -59.56
CA VAL A 463 -10.79 -32.36 -58.50
C VAL A 463 -10.89 -30.94 -58.00
N GLY A 464 -9.75 -30.24 -57.86
CA GLY A 464 -9.73 -28.81 -57.51
C GLY A 464 -10.45 -27.95 -58.54
N TYR A 465 -10.20 -28.18 -59.83
CA TYR A 465 -10.88 -27.48 -60.92
C TYR A 465 -12.38 -27.72 -60.94
N ILE A 466 -12.85 -28.97 -60.82
CA ILE A 466 -14.28 -29.30 -60.71
C ILE A 466 -14.93 -28.56 -59.51
N ASN A 467 -14.28 -28.63 -58.36
CA ASN A 467 -14.74 -27.97 -57.14
C ASN A 467 -14.74 -26.46 -57.25
N ALA A 468 -13.81 -25.85 -57.98
CA ALA A 468 -13.80 -24.41 -58.25
C ALA A 468 -14.99 -24.00 -59.12
N CYS A 469 -15.32 -24.76 -60.17
CA CYS A 469 -16.52 -24.52 -60.97
C CYS A 469 -17.82 -24.62 -60.14
N ARG A 470 -17.90 -25.67 -59.28
CA ARG A 470 -19.03 -25.81 -58.35
C ARG A 470 -19.17 -24.69 -57.36
N ALA A 471 -18.06 -24.24 -56.78
CA ALA A 471 -18.04 -23.13 -55.80
C ALA A 471 -18.45 -21.81 -56.46
N GLU A 472 -17.99 -21.55 -57.67
CA GLU A 472 -18.34 -20.33 -58.42
C GLU A 472 -19.82 -20.29 -58.75
N GLU A 473 -20.40 -21.42 -59.17
CA GLU A 473 -21.83 -21.50 -59.43
C GLU A 473 -22.68 -21.41 -58.13
N ALA A 474 -22.18 -22.00 -57.03
CA ALA A 474 -22.78 -21.82 -55.71
C ALA A 474 -22.82 -20.35 -55.29
N ARG A 475 -21.74 -19.60 -55.55
CA ARG A 475 -21.70 -18.17 -55.33
C ARG A 475 -22.76 -17.41 -56.11
N ARG A 476 -22.91 -17.73 -57.41
CA ARG A 476 -23.92 -17.10 -58.27
C ARG A 476 -25.34 -17.39 -57.81
N ILE A 477 -25.66 -18.65 -57.44
CA ILE A 477 -26.95 -19.02 -56.89
C ILE A 477 -27.24 -18.25 -55.59
N LEU A 478 -26.27 -18.21 -54.67
CA LEU A 478 -26.40 -17.47 -53.41
C LEU A 478 -26.55 -15.96 -53.61
N GLU A 479 -25.95 -15.41 -54.66
CA GLU A 479 -26.10 -14.03 -55.02
C GLU A 479 -27.45 -13.73 -55.67
N ALA A 480 -27.91 -14.58 -56.58
CA ALA A 480 -29.17 -14.42 -57.28
C ALA A 480 -30.39 -14.71 -56.38
N ALA A 481 -30.33 -15.79 -55.61
CA ALA A 481 -31.37 -16.30 -54.74
C ALA A 481 -30.85 -16.60 -53.33
N PRO A 482 -30.62 -15.56 -52.53
CA PRO A 482 -30.00 -15.72 -51.22
C PRO A 482 -30.80 -16.57 -50.22
N ASP A 483 -32.08 -16.80 -50.48
CA ASP A 483 -32.94 -17.58 -49.57
C ASP A 483 -32.86 -19.09 -49.81
N THR A 484 -32.20 -19.52 -50.87
CA THR A 484 -31.98 -20.95 -51.17
C THR A 484 -31.20 -21.62 -50.04
N ALA A 485 -31.66 -22.82 -49.66
CA ALA A 485 -31.01 -23.60 -48.63
C ALA A 485 -29.63 -24.10 -49.13
N ILE A 486 -28.61 -24.00 -48.28
CA ILE A 486 -27.22 -24.45 -48.62
C ILE A 486 -27.19 -25.93 -48.97
N ALA A 487 -28.00 -26.76 -48.30
CA ALA A 487 -28.12 -28.17 -48.58
C ALA A 487 -28.64 -28.47 -50.00
N THR A 488 -29.61 -27.69 -50.44
CA THR A 488 -30.17 -27.79 -51.81
C THR A 488 -29.13 -27.43 -52.84
N ILE A 489 -28.43 -26.27 -52.64
CA ILE A 489 -27.36 -25.86 -53.54
C ILE A 489 -26.24 -26.90 -53.63
N ALA A 490 -25.87 -27.51 -52.50
CA ALA A 490 -24.86 -28.55 -52.46
C ALA A 490 -25.24 -29.77 -53.26
N ALA A 491 -26.53 -30.20 -53.16
CA ALA A 491 -27.05 -31.34 -53.91
C ALA A 491 -27.12 -31.03 -55.39
N ASP A 492 -27.65 -29.87 -55.78
CA ASP A 492 -27.85 -29.44 -57.18
C ASP A 492 -26.53 -29.29 -57.94
N LEU A 493 -25.46 -28.89 -57.23
CA LEU A 493 -24.14 -28.69 -57.82
C LEU A 493 -23.23 -29.94 -57.74
N GLY A 494 -23.74 -31.07 -57.29
CA GLY A 494 -22.99 -32.31 -57.24
C GLY A 494 -21.95 -32.40 -56.12
N PHE A 495 -22.09 -31.63 -55.07
CA PHE A 495 -21.29 -31.83 -53.87
C PHE A 495 -21.82 -33.04 -53.07
N GLY A 496 -20.95 -33.95 -52.66
CA GLY A 496 -21.37 -35.15 -51.91
C GLY A 496 -22.06 -34.84 -50.57
N THR A 497 -21.71 -33.70 -49.93
CA THR A 497 -22.34 -33.24 -48.69
C THR A 497 -22.33 -31.71 -48.61
N PRO A 498 -23.27 -31.09 -47.85
CA PRO A 498 -23.22 -29.66 -47.58
C PRO A 498 -21.92 -29.21 -46.90
N ARG A 499 -21.32 -30.07 -46.08
CA ARG A 499 -20.05 -29.79 -45.40
C ARG A 499 -18.88 -29.69 -46.39
N THR A 500 -18.91 -30.52 -47.43
CA THR A 500 -17.89 -30.45 -48.51
C THR A 500 -18.02 -29.13 -49.25
N MET A 501 -19.24 -28.73 -49.61
CA MET A 501 -19.52 -27.44 -50.24
C MET A 501 -19.04 -26.29 -49.35
N GLN A 502 -19.36 -26.25 -48.05
CA GLN A 502 -18.92 -25.22 -47.12
C GLN A 502 -17.41 -25.09 -47.07
N ARG A 503 -16.68 -26.21 -46.98
CA ARG A 503 -15.22 -26.26 -46.96
C ARG A 503 -14.61 -25.73 -48.26
N VAL A 504 -15.10 -26.18 -49.41
CA VAL A 504 -14.61 -25.75 -50.72
C VAL A 504 -14.92 -24.26 -50.93
N PHE A 505 -16.13 -23.81 -50.61
CA PHE A 505 -16.50 -22.42 -50.71
C PHE A 505 -15.65 -21.52 -49.84
N HIS A 506 -15.39 -21.95 -48.59
CA HIS A 506 -14.52 -21.19 -47.69
C HIS A 506 -13.05 -21.12 -48.21
N MET A 507 -12.54 -22.25 -48.74
CA MET A 507 -11.18 -22.24 -49.32
C MET A 507 -11.09 -21.31 -50.55
N HIS A 508 -12.15 -21.21 -51.32
CA HIS A 508 -12.14 -20.44 -52.58
C HIS A 508 -12.42 -18.95 -52.38
N PHE A 509 -13.29 -18.58 -51.45
CA PHE A 509 -13.77 -17.21 -51.21
C PHE A 509 -13.37 -16.62 -49.85
N GLY A 510 -12.69 -17.38 -49.00
CA GLY A 510 -12.22 -16.93 -47.66
C GLY A 510 -13.35 -16.73 -46.63
N MET A 511 -14.60 -17.06 -46.98
CA MET A 511 -15.76 -16.94 -46.07
C MET A 511 -16.76 -18.12 -46.29
N SER A 512 -17.60 -18.36 -45.28
CA SER A 512 -18.60 -19.42 -45.40
C SER A 512 -19.74 -19.02 -46.35
N PRO A 513 -20.49 -19.99 -46.98
CA PRO A 513 -21.65 -19.70 -47.78
C PRO A 513 -22.73 -18.88 -47.05
N THR A 514 -22.87 -19.13 -45.74
CA THR A 514 -23.82 -18.38 -44.89
C THR A 514 -23.40 -16.92 -44.73
N GLN A 515 -22.10 -16.69 -44.44
CA GLN A 515 -21.57 -15.32 -44.37
C GLN A 515 -21.66 -14.59 -45.70
N PHE A 516 -21.36 -15.27 -46.81
CA PHE A 516 -21.50 -14.70 -48.15
C PHE A 516 -22.97 -14.28 -48.44
N LYS A 517 -23.94 -15.14 -48.13
CA LYS A 517 -25.37 -14.88 -48.24
C LYS A 517 -25.81 -13.64 -47.49
N GLU A 518 -25.39 -13.50 -46.20
CA GLU A 518 -25.73 -12.36 -45.37
C GLU A 518 -25.11 -11.04 -45.89
N LEU A 519 -23.84 -11.07 -46.23
CA LEU A 519 -23.12 -9.90 -46.72
C LEU A 519 -23.59 -9.48 -48.12
N SER A 520 -23.97 -10.44 -48.97
CA SER A 520 -24.56 -10.13 -50.29
C SER A 520 -25.91 -9.45 -50.17
N LYS A 521 -26.75 -9.84 -49.19
CA LYS A 521 -27.99 -9.11 -48.85
C LYS A 521 -27.70 -7.69 -48.36
N GLU A 522 -26.74 -7.53 -47.49
CA GLU A 522 -26.34 -6.21 -46.95
C GLU A 522 -25.81 -5.27 -48.04
N SER A 523 -25.00 -5.80 -48.98
CA SER A 523 -24.47 -5.06 -50.14
C SER A 523 -25.52 -4.66 -51.18
N ARG A 524 -26.64 -5.39 -51.27
CA ARG A 524 -27.78 -5.00 -52.16
C ARG A 524 -28.64 -3.87 -51.61
N ASN A 525 -28.70 -3.77 -50.27
CA ASN A 525 -29.53 -2.79 -49.58
C ASN A 525 -28.84 -1.43 -49.40
N ARG A 526 -27.58 -1.32 -49.83
CA ARG A 526 -26.80 -0.07 -49.89
C ARG A 526 -26.85 0.52 -51.29
#